data_165358b8df5441cfcef0593fc184d474
#
_entry.id   165358b8df5441cfcef0593fc184d474
#
_cell.length_a   1.000
_cell.length_b   1.000
_cell.length_c   1.000
_cell.angle_alpha   90.00
_cell.angle_beta   90.00
_cell.angle_gamma   90.00
#
_symmetry.space_group_name_H-M   'P 1'
#
loop_
_entity.id
_entity.type
_entity.pdbx_description
1 polymer ?
#
loop_
_entity_poly.entity_id
_entity_poly.type
_entity_poly.pdbx_seq_one_letter_code
_entity_poly.pdbx_strand_id
1 'polypeptide(L)'
;MRALLLLLILLGLPALAAETVNDVTGLNPIRVERVLAPTELQQIVAAVKNHPGPISIGGGRFSMGGQTATEGALQLDMRDFDQVLAFSAERREIRVQTGITWREILEYVDRYDLSPQIMQSYANFTVGGSLSVNVHGRYVGEGALIGSVRSIRLVLADGVLVDASPQHNSELFHGAIGGYGGLGVIVEATLGLAENSRIARESQVMPLSQYRAWFDREVRGHSDLVLHNGILYPDRFDKVRAVSYRRTDAALTETARLTPADRSYHLQKAGIRLTSASRTGRMLREAALDPLLFRGTQVQWRNHEASLDVRELEPIAGPDFSFVLQEYFVPPAQLERFVGELARLTGQHQANLINVSIRHAKADPGSLLAWAPQEVFALVLYYRQGSSVAERERAAAWTRDLIDAALACGGRYYLPYQIHASREQFLAAYPRAPEFFALKQRVDPAYKFRNRLWDTYLPPGADWPLAMPHRSL
;
A
#
# COMPACT_ATOMS: atom_id res chain seq x y z
N MET A 1 -36.19 67.01 1.34
CA MET A 1 -34.90 66.31 1.18
C MET A 1 -35.01 65.00 1.93
N ARG A 2 -35.27 63.92 1.21
CA ARG A 2 -35.30 62.54 1.79
C ARG A 2 -34.04 61.87 1.33
N ALA A 3 -33.16 61.60 2.28
CA ALA A 3 -31.91 60.78 2.06
C ALA A 3 -32.28 59.30 1.99
N LEU A 4 -32.01 58.68 0.86
CA LEU A 4 -32.17 57.26 0.64
C LEU A 4 -30.87 56.57 1.11
N LEU A 5 -30.94 55.83 2.23
CA LEU A 5 -29.86 54.99 2.68
C LEU A 5 -29.88 53.67 1.88
N LEU A 6 -28.93 53.47 0.96
CA LEU A 6 -28.68 52.16 0.31
C LEU A 6 -27.93 51.26 1.28
N LEU A 7 -28.62 50.27 1.83
CA LEU A 7 -28.02 49.20 2.61
C LEU A 7 -27.47 48.16 1.64
N LEU A 8 -26.15 48.13 1.40
CA LEU A 8 -25.45 47.06 0.71
C LEU A 8 -25.42 45.83 1.62
N ILE A 9 -26.32 44.88 1.36
CA ILE A 9 -26.22 43.55 1.97
C ILE A 9 -25.12 42.82 1.21
N LEU A 10 -23.92 42.79 1.79
CA LEU A 10 -22.88 41.82 1.42
C LEU A 10 -23.39 40.43 1.83
N LEU A 11 -23.98 39.72 0.90
CA LEU A 11 -24.20 38.28 1.01
C LEU A 11 -22.82 37.62 1.04
N GLY A 12 -22.27 37.42 2.22
CA GLY A 12 -21.12 36.54 2.42
C GLY A 12 -21.49 35.13 1.96
N LEU A 13 -20.92 34.69 0.85
CA LEU A 13 -20.94 33.27 0.48
C LEU A 13 -20.47 32.48 1.72
N PRO A 14 -21.18 31.42 2.14
CA PRO A 14 -20.74 30.61 3.23
C PRO A 14 -19.35 30.08 2.84
N ALA A 15 -18.33 30.41 3.63
CA ALA A 15 -17.02 29.77 3.52
C ALA A 15 -17.28 28.27 3.68
N LEU A 16 -17.03 27.48 2.63
CA LEU A 16 -17.06 26.04 2.72
C LEU A 16 -16.14 25.63 3.88
N ALA A 17 -16.70 24.98 4.89
CA ALA A 17 -15.92 24.54 6.04
C ALA A 17 -14.84 23.58 5.56
N ALA A 18 -13.60 23.85 5.90
CA ALA A 18 -12.47 22.96 5.58
C ALA A 18 -12.73 21.56 6.17
N GLU A 19 -12.55 20.55 5.36
CA GLU A 19 -12.72 19.15 5.76
C GLU A 19 -11.42 18.56 6.26
N THR A 20 -11.48 17.55 7.15
CA THR A 20 -10.27 16.84 7.61
C THR A 20 -10.24 15.44 7.01
N VAL A 21 -9.18 15.14 6.29
CA VAL A 21 -8.88 13.81 5.75
C VAL A 21 -7.83 13.15 6.63
N ASN A 22 -7.99 11.87 6.91
CA ASN A 22 -7.01 11.07 7.65
C ASN A 22 -6.78 9.74 6.93
N ASP A 23 -5.73 9.05 7.30
CA ASP A 23 -5.45 7.68 6.86
C ASP A 23 -5.90 6.64 7.91
N VAL A 24 -5.76 5.36 7.56
CA VAL A 24 -6.19 4.21 8.39
C VAL A 24 -5.58 4.22 9.80
N THR A 25 -4.42 4.86 10.01
CA THR A 25 -3.76 4.92 11.32
C THR A 25 -4.39 5.94 12.26
N GLY A 26 -5.11 6.92 11.75
CA GLY A 26 -5.58 8.07 12.51
C GLY A 26 -4.48 9.05 12.91
N LEU A 27 -3.23 8.82 12.51
CA LEU A 27 -2.06 9.60 12.95
C LEU A 27 -1.77 10.83 12.08
N ASN A 28 -2.39 10.96 10.92
CA ASN A 28 -2.08 11.97 9.92
C ASN A 28 -3.31 12.80 9.48
N PRO A 29 -4.00 13.50 10.41
CA PRO A 29 -5.08 14.39 10.02
C PRO A 29 -4.53 15.54 9.19
N ILE A 30 -5.18 15.84 8.06
CA ILE A 30 -4.81 16.89 7.10
C ILE A 30 -6.07 17.68 6.77
N ARG A 31 -6.03 19.01 6.89
CA ARG A 31 -7.13 19.89 6.55
C ARG A 31 -7.08 20.21 5.06
N VAL A 32 -8.11 19.77 4.33
CA VAL A 32 -8.27 20.03 2.90
C VAL A 32 -9.29 21.13 2.68
N GLU A 33 -9.25 21.80 1.51
CA GLU A 33 -10.24 22.81 1.15
C GLU A 33 -11.65 22.20 1.13
N ARG A 34 -11.80 21.10 0.41
CA ARG A 34 -13.02 20.30 0.29
C ARG A 34 -12.73 18.93 -0.31
N VAL A 35 -13.66 18.00 -0.15
CA VAL A 35 -13.63 16.67 -0.79
C VAL A 35 -14.60 16.66 -1.97
N LEU A 36 -14.16 16.17 -3.12
CA LEU A 36 -14.96 15.87 -4.29
C LEU A 36 -14.93 14.36 -4.54
N ALA A 37 -16.09 13.70 -4.54
CA ALA A 37 -16.27 12.30 -4.88
C ALA A 37 -16.83 12.18 -6.31
N PRO A 38 -15.99 12.07 -7.35
CA PRO A 38 -16.44 11.98 -8.72
C PRO A 38 -16.98 10.58 -9.03
N THR A 39 -18.07 10.52 -9.79
CA THR A 39 -18.63 9.29 -10.38
C THR A 39 -18.42 9.23 -11.89
N GLU A 40 -18.03 10.34 -12.50
CA GLU A 40 -17.87 10.49 -13.94
C GLU A 40 -16.49 11.07 -14.29
N LEU A 41 -15.91 10.61 -15.40
CA LEU A 41 -14.60 11.08 -15.88
C LEU A 41 -14.56 12.60 -16.09
N GLN A 42 -15.64 13.18 -16.60
CA GLN A 42 -15.75 14.62 -16.87
C GLN A 42 -15.64 15.46 -15.60
N GLN A 43 -16.10 14.95 -14.47
CA GLN A 43 -15.97 15.63 -13.17
C GLN A 43 -14.50 15.69 -12.73
N ILE A 44 -13.74 14.60 -12.96
CA ILE A 44 -12.30 14.55 -12.65
C ILE A 44 -11.56 15.54 -13.56
N VAL A 45 -11.79 15.48 -14.88
CA VAL A 45 -11.17 16.38 -15.87
C VAL A 45 -11.47 17.83 -15.54
N ALA A 46 -12.74 18.17 -15.26
CA ALA A 46 -13.15 19.52 -14.91
C ALA A 46 -12.50 19.99 -13.60
N ALA A 47 -12.44 19.15 -12.59
CA ALA A 47 -11.80 19.45 -11.32
C ALA A 47 -10.30 19.73 -11.52
N VAL A 48 -9.59 18.87 -12.25
CA VAL A 48 -8.16 19.04 -12.51
C VAL A 48 -7.90 20.31 -13.33
N LYS A 49 -8.68 20.55 -14.37
CA LYS A 49 -8.49 21.70 -15.26
C LYS A 49 -8.77 23.04 -14.59
N ASN A 50 -9.87 23.11 -13.81
CA ASN A 50 -10.42 24.40 -13.34
C ASN A 50 -9.99 24.76 -11.91
N HIS A 51 -9.52 23.80 -11.11
CA HIS A 51 -9.08 24.10 -9.75
C HIS A 51 -7.72 24.80 -9.78
N PRO A 52 -7.59 26.01 -9.20
CA PRO A 52 -6.36 26.79 -9.27
C PRO A 52 -5.29 26.34 -8.27
N GLY A 53 -5.69 25.63 -7.21
CA GLY A 53 -4.83 25.22 -6.10
C GLY A 53 -4.32 23.79 -6.23
N PRO A 54 -3.71 23.27 -5.15
CA PRO A 54 -3.24 21.88 -5.11
C PRO A 54 -4.40 20.88 -5.15
N ILE A 55 -4.14 19.72 -5.74
CA ILE A 55 -5.06 18.59 -5.81
C ILE A 55 -4.38 17.38 -5.17
N SER A 56 -5.09 16.69 -4.28
CA SER A 56 -4.69 15.42 -3.71
C SER A 56 -5.65 14.32 -4.13
N ILE A 57 -5.14 13.09 -4.23
CA ILE A 57 -5.90 11.94 -4.74
C ILE A 57 -5.97 10.89 -3.64
N GLY A 58 -7.16 10.45 -3.27
CA GLY A 58 -7.41 9.41 -2.28
C GLY A 58 -8.30 8.29 -2.83
N GLY A 59 -7.94 7.06 -2.50
CA GLY A 59 -8.77 5.88 -2.64
C GLY A 59 -9.17 5.36 -1.26
N GLY A 60 -8.88 4.08 -0.94
CA GLY A 60 -9.17 3.49 0.36
C GLY A 60 -8.41 4.09 1.56
N ARG A 61 -7.43 4.95 1.34
CA ARG A 61 -6.62 5.66 2.37
C ARG A 61 -5.85 4.74 3.32
N PHE A 62 -5.33 3.63 2.79
CA PHE A 62 -4.55 2.66 3.54
C PHE A 62 -3.05 2.98 3.63
N SER A 63 -2.56 4.01 2.95
CA SER A 63 -1.23 4.58 3.21
C SER A 63 -1.20 5.22 4.60
N MET A 64 -0.05 5.16 5.29
CA MET A 64 0.04 5.44 6.73
C MET A 64 0.87 6.69 7.08
N GLY A 65 1.15 7.57 6.10
CA GLY A 65 1.98 8.77 6.28
C GLY A 65 1.38 10.03 5.64
N GLY A 66 0.08 10.05 5.32
CA GLY A 66 -0.56 11.20 4.69
C GLY A 66 -0.30 11.31 3.18
N GLN A 67 0.07 10.21 2.50
CA GLN A 67 0.30 10.18 1.05
C GLN A 67 -0.94 10.48 0.20
N THR A 68 -2.11 10.60 0.82
CA THR A 68 -3.39 10.82 0.14
C THR A 68 -3.86 12.27 0.16
N ALA A 69 -3.20 13.16 0.90
CA ALA A 69 -3.65 14.55 1.05
C ALA A 69 -2.48 15.53 1.31
N THR A 70 -2.73 16.81 1.04
CA THR A 70 -1.92 17.95 1.49
C THR A 70 -2.83 19.07 1.99
N GLU A 71 -2.29 19.95 2.84
CA GLU A 71 -3.04 21.07 3.43
C GLU A 71 -3.64 21.98 2.35
N GLY A 72 -4.92 22.32 2.49
CA GLY A 72 -5.63 23.23 1.61
C GLY A 72 -5.89 22.70 0.19
N ALA A 73 -5.65 21.42 -0.09
CA ALA A 73 -5.91 20.85 -1.41
C ALA A 73 -7.40 20.60 -1.66
N LEU A 74 -7.79 20.61 -2.95
CA LEU A 74 -8.96 19.88 -3.38
C LEU A 74 -8.66 18.39 -3.29
N GLN A 75 -9.40 17.67 -2.45
CA GLN A 75 -9.26 16.21 -2.32
C GLN A 75 -10.18 15.50 -3.31
N LEU A 76 -9.62 14.73 -4.23
CA LEU A 76 -10.39 13.79 -5.05
C LEU A 76 -10.53 12.47 -4.30
N ASP A 77 -11.75 12.14 -3.89
CA ASP A 77 -12.08 10.82 -3.32
C ASP A 77 -12.58 9.91 -4.44
N MET A 78 -11.71 9.02 -4.88
CA MET A 78 -11.95 8.23 -6.09
C MET A 78 -12.85 7.00 -5.86
N ARG A 79 -13.32 6.74 -4.64
CA ARG A 79 -14.00 5.49 -4.27
C ARG A 79 -15.31 5.23 -5.02
N ASP A 80 -16.01 6.30 -5.45
CA ASP A 80 -17.26 6.19 -6.18
C ASP A 80 -17.05 6.14 -7.72
N PHE A 81 -15.78 6.11 -8.17
CA PHE A 81 -15.38 5.94 -9.58
C PHE A 81 -14.91 4.51 -9.81
N ASP A 82 -15.85 3.55 -9.86
CA ASP A 82 -15.65 2.13 -9.57
C ASP A 82 -16.17 1.14 -10.63
N GLN A 83 -16.52 1.59 -11.83
CA GLN A 83 -17.16 0.74 -12.84
C GLN A 83 -16.19 -0.24 -13.50
N VAL A 84 -16.69 -1.46 -13.82
CA VAL A 84 -16.05 -2.37 -14.76
C VAL A 84 -16.39 -1.90 -16.19
N LEU A 85 -15.37 -1.56 -16.97
CA LEU A 85 -15.50 -0.98 -18.30
C LEU A 85 -15.45 -2.02 -19.42
N ALA A 86 -14.63 -3.06 -19.25
CA ALA A 86 -14.49 -4.17 -20.19
C ALA A 86 -13.95 -5.42 -19.51
N PHE A 87 -14.31 -6.57 -20.01
CA PHE A 87 -13.83 -7.85 -19.52
C PHE A 87 -13.67 -8.86 -20.67
N SER A 88 -12.61 -9.65 -20.62
CA SER A 88 -12.39 -10.80 -21.53
C SER A 88 -11.85 -11.98 -20.75
N ALA A 89 -12.66 -13.02 -20.59
CA ALA A 89 -12.21 -14.26 -19.96
C ALA A 89 -11.15 -14.97 -20.79
N GLU A 90 -11.25 -14.93 -22.12
CA GLU A 90 -10.29 -15.53 -23.05
C GLU A 90 -8.90 -14.90 -22.94
N ARG A 91 -8.83 -13.56 -22.95
CA ARG A 91 -7.56 -12.83 -22.79
C ARG A 91 -7.12 -12.75 -21.33
N ARG A 92 -7.98 -13.16 -20.38
CA ARG A 92 -7.76 -13.01 -18.93
C ARG A 92 -7.42 -11.56 -18.56
N GLU A 93 -8.28 -10.63 -18.98
CA GLU A 93 -8.09 -9.20 -18.77
C GLU A 93 -9.39 -8.55 -18.32
N ILE A 94 -9.25 -7.56 -17.43
CA ILE A 94 -10.34 -6.69 -16.99
C ILE A 94 -9.88 -5.23 -17.04
N ARG A 95 -10.73 -4.35 -17.61
CA ARG A 95 -10.53 -2.89 -17.60
C ARG A 95 -11.52 -2.26 -16.66
N VAL A 96 -11.03 -1.44 -15.75
CA VAL A 96 -11.81 -0.89 -14.65
C VAL A 96 -11.53 0.60 -14.45
N GLN A 97 -12.48 1.31 -13.86
CA GLN A 97 -12.26 2.58 -13.19
C GLN A 97 -11.51 2.33 -11.87
N THR A 98 -10.64 3.24 -11.46
CA THR A 98 -9.63 2.96 -10.43
C THR A 98 -10.11 3.12 -8.99
N GLY A 99 -11.33 3.60 -8.78
CA GLY A 99 -11.98 3.61 -7.47
C GLY A 99 -12.47 2.24 -7.02
N ILE A 100 -12.69 1.31 -7.96
CA ILE A 100 -13.11 -0.06 -7.68
C ILE A 100 -12.15 -0.76 -6.71
N THR A 101 -12.68 -1.53 -5.78
CA THR A 101 -11.89 -2.33 -4.85
C THR A 101 -11.51 -3.68 -5.48
N TRP A 102 -10.45 -4.30 -4.97
CA TRP A 102 -10.11 -5.67 -5.35
C TRP A 102 -11.20 -6.66 -4.97
N ARG A 103 -11.98 -6.36 -3.91
CA ARG A 103 -13.13 -7.17 -3.51
C ARG A 103 -14.18 -7.22 -4.61
N GLU A 104 -14.56 -6.08 -5.18
CA GLU A 104 -15.53 -5.98 -6.26
C GLU A 104 -15.02 -6.65 -7.55
N ILE A 105 -13.73 -6.54 -7.85
CA ILE A 105 -13.13 -7.29 -8.96
C ILE A 105 -13.23 -8.80 -8.71
N LEU A 106 -12.89 -9.28 -7.52
CA LEU A 106 -13.00 -10.70 -7.17
C LEU A 106 -14.45 -11.20 -7.32
N GLU A 107 -15.43 -10.45 -6.83
CA GLU A 107 -16.86 -10.76 -6.97
C GLU A 107 -17.29 -10.81 -8.44
N TYR A 108 -16.73 -9.92 -9.27
CA TYR A 108 -17.03 -9.90 -10.71
C TYR A 108 -16.43 -11.09 -11.45
N VAL A 109 -15.14 -11.43 -11.23
CA VAL A 109 -14.41 -12.41 -12.02
C VAL A 109 -14.54 -13.85 -11.52
N ASP A 110 -14.95 -14.05 -10.26
CA ASP A 110 -15.02 -15.38 -9.62
C ASP A 110 -15.93 -16.36 -10.37
N ARG A 111 -17.05 -15.88 -10.89
CA ARG A 111 -18.00 -16.68 -11.71
C ARG A 111 -17.41 -17.19 -13.03
N TYR A 112 -16.24 -16.68 -13.43
CA TYR A 112 -15.51 -17.11 -14.61
C TYR A 112 -14.29 -17.96 -14.27
N ASP A 113 -14.17 -18.41 -13.02
CA ASP A 113 -13.01 -19.13 -12.48
C ASP A 113 -11.69 -18.34 -12.63
N LEU A 114 -11.77 -17.01 -12.54
CA LEU A 114 -10.64 -16.11 -12.62
C LEU A 114 -10.38 -15.38 -11.29
N SER A 115 -9.17 -14.85 -11.17
CA SER A 115 -8.61 -14.14 -10.02
C SER A 115 -7.70 -13.02 -10.51
N PRO A 116 -7.50 -11.89 -9.81
CA PRO A 116 -6.39 -10.99 -10.10
C PRO A 116 -5.05 -11.73 -10.15
N GLN A 117 -4.18 -11.40 -11.11
CA GLN A 117 -2.87 -12.03 -11.22
C GLN A 117 -2.00 -11.64 -10.02
N ILE A 118 -1.90 -10.33 -9.74
CA ILE A 118 -1.18 -9.76 -8.60
C ILE A 118 -2.11 -8.78 -7.88
N MET A 119 -2.20 -8.88 -6.56
CA MET A 119 -2.81 -7.91 -5.67
C MET A 119 -2.18 -8.01 -4.28
N GLN A 120 -2.42 -7.04 -3.41
CA GLN A 120 -2.03 -7.13 -2.01
C GLN A 120 -2.87 -8.16 -1.24
N SER A 121 -2.53 -8.40 0.03
CA SER A 121 -3.14 -9.48 0.84
C SER A 121 -4.60 -9.25 1.24
N TYR A 122 -5.10 -8.01 1.20
CA TYR A 122 -6.47 -7.65 1.60
C TYR A 122 -7.22 -6.97 0.48
N ALA A 123 -8.50 -7.30 0.33
CA ALA A 123 -9.28 -6.94 -0.85
C ALA A 123 -9.98 -5.56 -0.77
N ASN A 124 -9.91 -4.87 0.36
CA ASN A 124 -10.59 -3.58 0.57
C ASN A 124 -9.90 -2.37 -0.10
N PHE A 125 -8.69 -2.56 -0.62
CA PHE A 125 -7.94 -1.51 -1.27
C PHE A 125 -8.53 -1.20 -2.65
N THR A 126 -8.51 0.08 -3.04
CA THR A 126 -8.86 0.46 -4.40
C THR A 126 -7.74 0.14 -5.37
N VAL A 127 -8.08 -0.14 -6.62
CA VAL A 127 -7.11 -0.37 -7.70
C VAL A 127 -6.17 0.82 -7.86
N GLY A 128 -6.70 2.05 -7.89
CA GLY A 128 -5.91 3.27 -8.02
C GLY A 128 -4.92 3.48 -6.88
N GLY A 129 -5.34 3.21 -5.64
CA GLY A 129 -4.46 3.24 -4.47
C GLY A 129 -3.34 2.21 -4.60
N SER A 130 -3.67 0.98 -5.03
CA SER A 130 -2.71 -0.11 -5.23
C SER A 130 -1.69 0.19 -6.35
N LEU A 131 -2.16 0.78 -7.47
CA LEU A 131 -1.30 1.25 -8.56
C LEU A 131 -0.37 2.38 -8.09
N SER A 132 -0.93 3.34 -7.36
CA SER A 132 -0.17 4.51 -6.89
C SER A 132 1.04 4.14 -6.03
N VAL A 133 0.94 3.08 -5.24
CA VAL A 133 2.05 2.60 -4.40
C VAL A 133 2.78 1.39 -5.02
N ASN A 134 2.31 0.88 -6.17
CA ASN A 134 2.84 -0.31 -6.84
C ASN A 134 2.91 -1.51 -5.88
N VAL A 135 1.77 -1.90 -5.30
CA VAL A 135 1.68 -2.95 -4.28
C VAL A 135 2.29 -4.27 -4.71
N HIS A 136 2.55 -5.13 -3.75
CA HIS A 136 2.84 -6.56 -3.95
C HIS A 136 2.00 -7.43 -3.02
N GLY A 137 1.94 -8.70 -3.35
CA GLY A 137 1.25 -9.72 -2.56
C GLY A 137 2.18 -10.79 -2.03
N ARG A 138 1.67 -12.02 -2.03
CA ARG A 138 2.37 -13.24 -1.62
C ARG A 138 2.50 -14.23 -2.78
N TYR A 139 2.30 -13.77 -4.01
CA TYR A 139 2.24 -14.63 -5.20
C TYR A 139 3.64 -15.11 -5.57
N VAL A 140 3.82 -16.44 -5.62
CA VAL A 140 5.11 -17.06 -5.95
C VAL A 140 5.45 -16.78 -7.42
N GLY A 141 6.67 -16.32 -7.64
CA GLY A 141 7.16 -16.03 -8.99
C GLY A 141 6.70 -14.69 -9.56
N GLU A 142 5.97 -13.88 -8.78
CA GLU A 142 5.54 -12.53 -9.15
C GLU A 142 6.37 -11.47 -8.39
N GLY A 143 6.15 -10.20 -8.74
CA GLY A 143 6.77 -9.03 -8.11
C GLY A 143 5.74 -7.97 -7.77
N ALA A 144 6.07 -6.72 -8.11
CA ALA A 144 5.18 -5.58 -7.96
C ALA A 144 3.99 -5.65 -8.92
N LEU A 145 2.90 -4.98 -8.57
CA LEU A 145 1.62 -4.96 -9.31
C LEU A 145 1.79 -4.60 -10.79
N ILE A 146 2.72 -3.69 -11.11
CA ILE A 146 3.01 -3.25 -12.48
C ILE A 146 3.23 -4.44 -13.44
N GLY A 147 3.76 -5.57 -12.96
CA GLY A 147 3.96 -6.80 -13.73
C GLY A 147 2.68 -7.42 -14.30
N SER A 148 1.52 -7.10 -13.73
CA SER A 148 0.19 -7.56 -14.20
C SER A 148 -0.65 -6.46 -14.84
N VAL A 149 -0.13 -5.22 -14.96
CA VAL A 149 -0.84 -4.10 -15.59
C VAL A 149 -0.53 -4.04 -17.08
N ARG A 150 -1.56 -4.00 -17.92
CA ARG A 150 -1.43 -3.91 -19.38
C ARG A 150 -1.38 -2.47 -19.85
N SER A 151 -2.24 -1.62 -19.30
CA SER A 151 -2.32 -0.19 -19.61
C SER A 151 -3.01 0.57 -18.48
N ILE A 152 -2.78 1.87 -18.45
CA ILE A 152 -3.48 2.84 -17.61
C ILE A 152 -3.90 4.04 -18.43
N ARG A 153 -4.90 4.80 -17.93
CA ARG A 153 -5.25 6.13 -18.45
C ARG A 153 -5.08 7.14 -17.33
N LEU A 154 -4.50 8.28 -17.68
CA LEU A 154 -4.21 9.36 -16.71
C LEU A 154 -4.88 10.66 -17.16
N VAL A 155 -5.38 11.43 -16.20
CA VAL A 155 -5.68 12.85 -16.36
C VAL A 155 -4.48 13.64 -15.84
N LEU A 156 -3.77 14.33 -16.74
CA LEU A 156 -2.60 15.17 -16.43
C LEU A 156 -3.03 16.53 -15.86
N ALA A 157 -2.07 17.34 -15.38
CA ALA A 157 -2.34 18.59 -14.67
C ALA A 157 -3.05 19.67 -15.52
N ASP A 158 -2.99 19.59 -16.83
CA ASP A 158 -3.73 20.42 -17.79
C ASP A 158 -5.15 19.92 -18.13
N GLY A 159 -5.54 18.76 -17.55
CA GLY A 159 -6.80 18.07 -17.80
C GLY A 159 -6.79 17.17 -19.04
N VAL A 160 -5.66 17.01 -19.71
CA VAL A 160 -5.54 16.11 -20.88
C VAL A 160 -5.55 14.66 -20.41
N LEU A 161 -6.34 13.84 -21.11
CA LEU A 161 -6.43 12.40 -20.89
C LEU A 161 -5.41 11.68 -21.76
N VAL A 162 -4.54 10.86 -21.14
CA VAL A 162 -3.44 10.17 -21.82
C VAL A 162 -3.50 8.68 -21.53
N ASP A 163 -3.39 7.87 -22.59
CA ASP A 163 -3.20 6.41 -22.47
C ASP A 163 -1.70 6.10 -22.31
N ALA A 164 -1.36 5.19 -21.40
CA ALA A 164 0.01 4.76 -21.15
C ALA A 164 0.10 3.23 -20.94
N SER A 165 1.15 2.65 -21.49
CA SER A 165 1.46 1.22 -21.39
C SER A 165 2.97 1.01 -21.44
N PRO A 166 3.49 -0.21 -21.23
CA PRO A 166 4.93 -0.46 -21.40
C PRO A 166 5.50 -0.06 -22.79
N GLN A 167 4.65 -0.03 -23.84
CA GLN A 167 5.06 0.28 -25.22
C GLN A 167 4.63 1.66 -25.71
N HIS A 168 3.69 2.32 -25.03
CA HIS A 168 3.14 3.61 -25.41
C HIS A 168 3.11 4.55 -24.22
N ASN A 169 3.69 5.76 -24.35
CA ASN A 169 3.91 6.68 -23.23
C ASN A 169 4.54 5.97 -22.01
N SER A 170 5.52 5.11 -22.30
CA SER A 170 6.16 4.21 -21.34
C SER A 170 6.69 4.93 -20.10
N GLU A 171 7.21 6.15 -20.28
CA GLU A 171 7.72 7.00 -19.19
C GLU A 171 6.60 7.37 -18.20
N LEU A 172 5.40 7.71 -18.71
CA LEU A 172 4.23 7.96 -17.85
C LEU A 172 3.74 6.69 -17.16
N PHE A 173 3.76 5.56 -17.86
CA PHE A 173 3.37 4.28 -17.30
C PHE A 173 4.26 3.90 -16.10
N HIS A 174 5.59 3.93 -16.30
CA HIS A 174 6.56 3.57 -15.27
C HIS A 174 6.74 4.65 -14.18
N GLY A 175 6.32 5.88 -14.45
CA GLY A 175 6.34 6.96 -13.48
C GLY A 175 5.08 7.05 -12.64
N ALA A 176 3.90 6.77 -13.20
CA ALA A 176 2.63 6.88 -12.50
C ALA A 176 2.37 5.69 -11.58
N ILE A 177 2.74 4.45 -12.02
CA ILE A 177 2.65 3.26 -11.16
C ILE A 177 3.83 3.30 -10.17
N GLY A 178 3.50 3.39 -8.88
CA GLY A 178 4.46 3.68 -7.82
C GLY A 178 4.80 5.16 -7.66
N GLY A 179 4.09 6.08 -8.36
CA GLY A 179 4.31 7.52 -8.33
C GLY A 179 3.45 8.29 -7.32
N TYR A 180 2.70 7.61 -6.48
CA TYR A 180 1.91 8.18 -5.37
C TYR A 180 1.02 9.37 -5.80
N GLY A 181 0.40 9.27 -7.00
CA GLY A 181 -0.45 10.32 -7.55
C GLY A 181 0.29 11.61 -7.95
N GLY A 182 1.63 11.58 -8.00
CA GLY A 182 2.43 12.79 -8.28
C GLY A 182 2.40 13.26 -9.74
N LEU A 183 2.05 12.40 -10.70
CA LEU A 183 2.06 12.75 -12.13
C LEU A 183 0.66 13.03 -12.70
N GLY A 184 -0.40 12.63 -12.00
CA GLY A 184 -1.77 12.76 -12.48
C GLY A 184 -2.71 11.80 -11.79
N VAL A 185 -3.99 11.86 -12.17
CA VAL A 185 -5.03 10.95 -11.68
C VAL A 185 -5.08 9.73 -12.59
N ILE A 186 -4.71 8.55 -12.09
CA ILE A 186 -4.95 7.29 -12.80
C ILE A 186 -6.47 7.03 -12.74
N VAL A 187 -7.15 7.10 -13.87
CA VAL A 187 -8.62 6.98 -13.94
C VAL A 187 -9.06 5.60 -14.37
N GLU A 188 -8.28 4.90 -15.20
CA GLU A 188 -8.60 3.55 -15.65
C GLU A 188 -7.34 2.67 -15.66
N ALA A 189 -7.54 1.37 -15.48
CA ALA A 189 -6.50 0.37 -15.61
C ALA A 189 -7.01 -0.89 -16.31
N THR A 190 -6.16 -1.49 -17.16
CA THR A 190 -6.36 -2.84 -17.69
C THR A 190 -5.43 -3.78 -16.95
N LEU A 191 -6.01 -4.77 -16.27
CA LEU A 191 -5.33 -5.69 -15.37
C LEU A 191 -5.34 -7.10 -15.92
N GLY A 192 -4.23 -7.82 -15.76
CA GLY A 192 -4.13 -9.24 -16.05
C GLY A 192 -4.78 -10.10 -14.96
N LEU A 193 -5.41 -11.17 -15.38
CA LEU A 193 -6.05 -12.15 -14.51
C LEU A 193 -5.34 -13.50 -14.58
N ALA A 194 -5.49 -14.30 -13.53
CA ALA A 194 -5.02 -15.65 -13.42
C ALA A 194 -6.19 -16.59 -13.10
N GLU A 195 -5.97 -17.88 -13.17
CA GLU A 195 -6.95 -18.89 -12.82
C GLU A 195 -7.25 -18.87 -11.30
N ASN A 196 -8.54 -19.02 -10.95
CA ASN A 196 -8.97 -19.30 -9.58
C ASN A 196 -8.92 -20.81 -9.33
N SER A 197 -7.81 -21.31 -8.85
CA SER A 197 -7.58 -22.72 -8.55
C SER A 197 -7.87 -23.07 -7.08
N ARG A 198 -8.10 -24.36 -6.80
CA ARG A 198 -8.03 -24.85 -5.43
C ARG A 198 -6.59 -24.86 -4.96
N ILE A 199 -6.39 -24.46 -3.72
CA ILE A 199 -5.07 -24.38 -3.09
C ILE A 199 -5.09 -25.04 -1.72
N ALA A 200 -4.07 -25.86 -1.44
CA ALA A 200 -3.85 -26.51 -0.16
C ALA A 200 -2.79 -25.74 0.64
N ARG A 201 -3.09 -25.39 1.88
CA ARG A 201 -2.16 -24.73 2.79
C ARG A 201 -1.22 -25.75 3.42
N GLU A 202 0.07 -25.50 3.30
CA GLU A 202 1.17 -26.22 3.94
C GLU A 202 1.91 -25.30 4.90
N SER A 203 2.39 -25.82 6.02
CA SER A 203 3.12 -25.00 7.01
C SER A 203 4.26 -25.79 7.63
N GLN A 204 5.45 -25.16 7.71
CA GLN A 204 6.63 -25.73 8.34
C GLN A 204 7.38 -24.67 9.15
N VAL A 205 7.86 -25.03 10.35
CA VAL A 205 8.73 -24.16 11.16
C VAL A 205 10.17 -24.62 11.02
N MET A 206 11.08 -23.66 10.83
CA MET A 206 12.51 -23.92 10.71
C MET A 206 13.34 -22.79 11.31
N PRO A 207 14.62 -23.01 11.64
CA PRO A 207 15.56 -21.93 11.97
C PRO A 207 15.66 -20.90 10.83
N LEU A 208 15.81 -19.61 11.17
CA LEU A 208 16.00 -18.55 10.18
C LEU A 208 17.15 -18.84 9.22
N SER A 209 18.26 -19.37 9.75
CA SER A 209 19.46 -19.73 8.95
C SER A 209 19.22 -20.78 7.87
N GLN A 210 18.15 -21.57 7.98
CA GLN A 210 17.76 -22.57 6.97
C GLN A 210 16.73 -22.03 5.97
N TYR A 211 16.04 -20.93 6.30
CA TYR A 211 14.87 -20.49 5.54
C TYR A 211 15.21 -20.13 4.08
N ARG A 212 16.30 -19.39 3.82
CA ARG A 212 16.69 -19.04 2.45
C ARG A 212 16.97 -20.27 1.59
N ALA A 213 17.81 -21.19 2.08
CA ALA A 213 18.13 -22.42 1.35
C ALA A 213 16.89 -23.32 1.14
N TRP A 214 16.00 -23.36 2.12
CA TRP A 214 14.71 -24.04 2.00
C TRP A 214 13.82 -23.37 0.96
N PHE A 215 13.70 -22.04 0.97
CA PHE A 215 12.94 -21.27 -0.02
C PHE A 215 13.46 -21.50 -1.44
N ASP A 216 14.76 -21.48 -1.64
CA ASP A 216 15.39 -21.71 -2.95
C ASP A 216 15.08 -23.12 -3.49
N ARG A 217 14.96 -24.12 -2.63
CA ARG A 217 14.69 -25.51 -2.99
C ARG A 217 13.18 -25.80 -3.14
N GLU A 218 12.35 -25.30 -2.23
CA GLU A 218 10.95 -25.73 -2.09
C GLU A 218 9.95 -24.73 -2.65
N VAL A 219 10.34 -23.47 -2.88
CA VAL A 219 9.41 -22.42 -3.33
C VAL A 219 9.84 -21.85 -4.67
N ARG A 220 11.12 -21.49 -4.81
CA ARG A 220 11.60 -20.86 -6.04
C ARG A 220 11.44 -21.79 -7.24
N GLY A 221 10.74 -21.28 -8.29
CA GLY A 221 10.56 -22.02 -9.55
C GLY A 221 9.48 -23.10 -9.53
N HIS A 222 8.82 -23.33 -8.39
CA HIS A 222 7.71 -24.27 -8.29
C HIS A 222 6.41 -23.62 -8.82
N SER A 223 6.04 -23.97 -10.05
CA SER A 223 4.86 -23.39 -10.76
C SER A 223 3.51 -23.81 -10.16
N ASP A 224 3.48 -24.85 -9.36
CA ASP A 224 2.31 -25.34 -8.63
C ASP A 224 2.07 -24.56 -7.32
N LEU A 225 3.07 -23.84 -6.81
CA LEU A 225 2.88 -22.91 -5.69
C LEU A 225 2.27 -21.59 -6.15
N VAL A 226 1.16 -21.22 -5.52
CA VAL A 226 0.42 -19.99 -5.83
C VAL A 226 0.80 -18.86 -4.87
N LEU A 227 0.83 -19.14 -3.56
CA LEU A 227 1.13 -18.15 -2.53
C LEU A 227 2.19 -18.67 -1.57
N HIS A 228 3.03 -17.76 -1.07
CA HIS A 228 3.99 -18.07 -0.02
C HIS A 228 4.28 -16.86 0.87
N ASN A 229 4.44 -17.10 2.17
CA ASN A 229 5.03 -16.14 3.09
C ASN A 229 5.72 -16.86 4.27
N GLY A 230 6.74 -16.21 4.82
CA GLY A 230 7.32 -16.56 6.11
C GLY A 230 6.72 -15.73 7.23
N ILE A 231 6.51 -16.31 8.40
CA ILE A 231 6.19 -15.60 9.64
C ILE A 231 7.42 -15.67 10.52
N LEU A 232 8.08 -14.53 10.73
CA LEU A 232 9.23 -14.40 11.62
C LEU A 232 8.71 -13.90 12.97
N TYR A 233 9.05 -14.64 14.02
CA TYR A 233 8.57 -14.35 15.37
C TYR A 233 9.41 -13.24 16.03
N PRO A 234 8.81 -12.10 16.44
CA PRO A 234 9.47 -11.05 17.20
C PRO A 234 10.03 -11.57 18.52
N ASP A 235 10.88 -10.77 19.17
CA ASP A 235 11.64 -11.01 20.40
C ASP A 235 12.87 -11.92 20.24
N ARG A 236 12.81 -12.99 19.44
CA ARG A 236 13.97 -13.89 19.25
C ARG A 236 14.50 -13.88 17.83
N PHE A 237 13.63 -13.74 16.83
CA PHE A 237 13.96 -13.69 15.41
C PHE A 237 14.79 -14.90 14.92
N ASP A 238 14.73 -16.02 15.64
CA ASP A 238 15.54 -17.24 15.40
C ASP A 238 14.85 -18.27 14.52
N LYS A 239 13.51 -18.13 14.33
CA LYS A 239 12.69 -19.10 13.61
C LYS A 239 11.73 -18.42 12.64
N VAL A 240 11.47 -19.12 11.54
CA VAL A 240 10.46 -18.75 10.54
C VAL A 240 9.44 -19.88 10.42
N ARG A 241 8.17 -19.54 10.43
CA ARG A 241 7.11 -20.43 9.94
C ARG A 241 6.88 -20.10 8.46
N ALA A 242 7.27 -21.00 7.59
CA ALA A 242 6.93 -20.98 6.19
C ALA A 242 5.47 -21.41 6.02
N VAL A 243 4.69 -20.65 5.25
CA VAL A 243 3.30 -20.95 4.90
C VAL A 243 3.19 -20.86 3.39
N SER A 244 2.87 -21.97 2.76
CA SER A 244 2.74 -22.09 1.30
C SER A 244 1.35 -22.58 0.95
N TYR A 245 0.89 -22.19 -0.24
CA TYR A 245 -0.37 -22.65 -0.81
C TYR A 245 -0.11 -23.24 -2.18
N ARG A 246 -0.33 -24.56 -2.29
CA ARG A 246 -0.06 -25.35 -3.49
C ARG A 246 -1.35 -25.71 -4.22
N ARG A 247 -1.38 -25.62 -5.54
CA ARG A 247 -2.50 -26.11 -6.35
C ARG A 247 -2.78 -27.59 -6.06
N THR A 248 -4.06 -27.94 -6.01
CA THR A 248 -4.48 -29.30 -5.64
C THR A 248 -5.85 -29.63 -6.22
N ASP A 249 -6.09 -30.90 -6.48
CA ASP A 249 -7.40 -31.46 -6.81
C ASP A 249 -8.12 -32.06 -5.60
N ALA A 250 -7.54 -31.96 -4.39
CA ALA A 250 -8.13 -32.47 -3.17
C ALA A 250 -9.49 -31.80 -2.87
N ALA A 251 -10.32 -32.50 -2.09
CA ALA A 251 -11.62 -31.98 -1.67
C ALA A 251 -11.46 -30.72 -0.82
N LEU A 252 -12.32 -29.73 -1.05
CA LEU A 252 -12.37 -28.50 -0.28
C LEU A 252 -12.69 -28.75 1.18
N THR A 253 -11.92 -28.17 2.09
CA THR A 253 -12.27 -28.08 3.52
C THR A 253 -13.00 -26.77 3.83
N GLU A 254 -12.78 -25.75 2.98
CA GLU A 254 -13.53 -24.49 2.96
C GLU A 254 -14.18 -24.34 1.59
N THR A 255 -15.51 -24.37 1.54
CA THR A 255 -16.28 -24.41 0.27
C THR A 255 -16.61 -23.03 -0.26
N ALA A 256 -16.59 -21.99 0.57
CA ALA A 256 -16.86 -20.63 0.17
C ALA A 256 -15.79 -20.16 -0.83
N ARG A 257 -16.22 -19.66 -1.99
CA ARG A 257 -15.31 -19.20 -3.05
C ARG A 257 -14.63 -17.87 -2.68
N LEU A 258 -15.32 -17.03 -1.93
CA LEU A 258 -14.84 -15.77 -1.36
C LEU A 258 -15.04 -15.79 0.15
N THR A 259 -14.18 -15.11 0.90
CA THR A 259 -14.41 -14.85 2.31
C THR A 259 -15.71 -14.05 2.48
N PRO A 260 -16.66 -14.47 3.33
CA PRO A 260 -17.91 -13.75 3.54
C PRO A 260 -17.66 -12.29 3.96
N ALA A 261 -18.37 -11.34 3.31
CA ALA A 261 -18.20 -9.92 3.57
C ALA A 261 -18.65 -9.51 5.00
N ASP A 262 -19.56 -10.26 5.59
CA ASP A 262 -20.11 -10.09 6.95
C ASP A 262 -19.34 -10.87 8.03
N ARG A 263 -18.19 -11.48 7.64
CA ARG A 263 -17.38 -12.26 8.58
C ARG A 263 -16.98 -11.42 9.79
N SER A 264 -17.27 -11.97 10.99
CA SER A 264 -16.87 -11.36 12.26
C SER A 264 -15.40 -11.66 12.58
N TYR A 265 -14.65 -10.62 12.94
CA TYR A 265 -13.25 -10.71 13.33
C TYR A 265 -13.00 -10.47 14.83
N HIS A 266 -14.05 -10.52 15.66
CA HIS A 266 -13.95 -10.21 17.10
C HIS A 266 -12.93 -11.10 17.83
N LEU A 267 -12.90 -12.40 17.54
CA LEU A 267 -11.96 -13.33 18.18
C LEU A 267 -10.51 -13.08 17.71
N GLN A 268 -10.29 -12.84 16.41
CA GLN A 268 -8.99 -12.50 15.87
C GLN A 268 -8.46 -11.19 16.49
N LYS A 269 -9.30 -10.16 16.54
CA LYS A 269 -8.98 -8.87 17.15
C LYS A 269 -8.65 -9.01 18.64
N ALA A 270 -9.43 -9.79 19.38
CA ALA A 270 -9.14 -10.08 20.79
C ALA A 270 -7.81 -10.84 20.96
N GLY A 271 -7.53 -11.81 20.08
CA GLY A 271 -6.27 -12.55 20.06
C GLY A 271 -5.09 -11.63 19.79
N ILE A 272 -5.16 -10.76 18.77
CA ILE A 272 -4.11 -9.77 18.46
C ILE A 272 -3.91 -8.82 19.66
N ARG A 273 -4.98 -8.32 20.25
CA ARG A 273 -4.90 -7.44 21.42
C ARG A 273 -4.20 -8.11 22.61
N LEU A 274 -4.55 -9.36 22.91
CA LEU A 274 -3.95 -10.12 24.00
C LEU A 274 -2.45 -10.39 23.74
N THR A 275 -2.11 -10.81 22.52
CA THR A 275 -0.75 -11.17 22.17
C THR A 275 0.16 -9.96 21.96
N SER A 276 -0.39 -8.81 21.53
CA SER A 276 0.37 -7.55 21.39
C SER A 276 0.63 -6.82 22.71
N ALA A 277 -0.10 -7.17 23.78
CA ALA A 277 -0.02 -6.48 25.06
C ALA A 277 1.31 -6.74 25.81
N SER A 278 1.93 -7.92 25.60
CA SER A 278 3.12 -8.32 26.34
C SER A 278 3.99 -9.33 25.59
N ARG A 279 5.26 -9.41 25.99
CA ARG A 279 6.18 -10.45 25.52
C ARG A 279 5.66 -11.87 25.81
N THR A 280 5.08 -12.09 26.98
CA THR A 280 4.47 -13.38 27.36
C THR A 280 3.32 -13.75 26.42
N GLY A 281 2.48 -12.78 26.04
CA GLY A 281 1.40 -12.99 25.08
C GLY A 281 1.93 -13.43 23.69
N ARG A 282 3.01 -12.81 23.21
CA ARG A 282 3.66 -13.22 21.96
C ARG A 282 4.26 -14.61 22.02
N MET A 283 4.91 -14.97 23.13
CA MET A 283 5.44 -16.32 23.37
C MET A 283 4.32 -17.38 23.42
N LEU A 284 3.18 -17.06 24.02
CA LEU A 284 2.01 -17.96 24.05
C LEU A 284 1.43 -18.18 22.65
N ARG A 285 1.39 -17.14 21.83
CA ARG A 285 0.99 -17.23 20.42
C ARG A 285 1.90 -18.21 19.68
N GLU A 286 3.24 -18.02 19.74
CA GLU A 286 4.22 -18.86 19.07
C GLU A 286 4.13 -20.33 19.54
N ALA A 287 4.02 -20.55 20.85
CA ALA A 287 4.14 -21.88 21.44
C ALA A 287 2.84 -22.71 21.38
N ALA A 288 1.66 -22.05 21.38
CA ALA A 288 0.38 -22.73 21.50
C ALA A 288 -0.63 -22.38 20.42
N LEU A 289 -0.84 -21.06 20.13
CA LEU A 289 -1.91 -20.66 19.24
C LEU A 289 -1.58 -20.94 17.77
N ASP A 290 -0.39 -20.55 17.31
CA ASP A 290 0.02 -20.75 15.91
C ASP A 290 0.13 -22.24 15.55
N PRO A 291 0.70 -23.15 16.37
CA PRO A 291 0.67 -24.59 16.09
C PRO A 291 -0.75 -25.16 15.93
N LEU A 292 -1.72 -24.63 16.70
CA LEU A 292 -3.10 -25.04 16.59
C LEU A 292 -3.76 -24.49 15.30
N LEU A 293 -3.55 -23.22 14.98
CA LEU A 293 -4.10 -22.55 13.79
C LEU A 293 -3.57 -23.14 12.46
N PHE A 294 -2.33 -23.61 12.47
CA PHE A 294 -1.68 -24.22 11.31
C PHE A 294 -1.76 -25.75 11.30
N ARG A 295 -2.54 -26.36 12.19
CA ARG A 295 -2.72 -27.82 12.23
C ARG A 295 -3.61 -28.27 11.07
N GLY A 296 -3.18 -29.35 10.40
CA GLY A 296 -3.91 -29.96 9.30
C GLY A 296 -3.79 -29.18 7.97
N THR A 297 -4.27 -29.80 6.92
CA THR A 297 -4.30 -29.22 5.57
C THR A 297 -5.64 -28.52 5.36
N GLN A 298 -5.59 -27.23 5.08
CA GLN A 298 -6.76 -26.46 4.66
C GLN A 298 -6.74 -26.39 3.13
N VAL A 299 -7.83 -26.80 2.49
CA VAL A 299 -8.03 -26.71 1.04
C VAL A 299 -9.15 -25.73 0.76
N GLN A 300 -8.85 -24.70 0.00
CA GLN A 300 -9.78 -23.60 -0.31
C GLN A 300 -9.54 -23.05 -1.71
N TRP A 301 -10.40 -22.15 -2.18
CA TRP A 301 -10.19 -21.42 -3.41
C TRP A 301 -9.13 -20.33 -3.26
N ARG A 302 -8.37 -20.06 -4.32
CA ARG A 302 -7.43 -18.92 -4.37
C ARG A 302 -8.15 -17.61 -4.07
N ASN A 303 -9.37 -17.42 -4.60
CA ASN A 303 -10.16 -16.22 -4.36
C ASN A 303 -10.65 -16.11 -2.91
N HIS A 304 -10.85 -17.22 -2.20
CA HIS A 304 -11.14 -17.18 -0.78
C HIS A 304 -10.00 -16.53 0.01
N GLU A 305 -8.76 -16.95 -0.26
CA GLU A 305 -7.56 -16.37 0.36
C GLU A 305 -7.29 -14.94 -0.10
N ALA A 306 -7.59 -14.61 -1.36
CA ALA A 306 -7.39 -13.28 -1.93
C ALA A 306 -8.44 -12.25 -1.43
N SER A 307 -9.61 -12.68 -0.97
CA SER A 307 -10.71 -11.82 -0.54
C SER A 307 -10.75 -11.52 0.96
N LEU A 308 -9.65 -11.75 1.67
CA LEU A 308 -9.52 -11.39 3.09
C LEU A 308 -9.74 -9.88 3.28
N ASP A 309 -10.37 -9.54 4.40
CA ASP A 309 -10.69 -8.17 4.79
C ASP A 309 -9.62 -7.62 5.74
N VAL A 310 -9.15 -6.40 5.49
CA VAL A 310 -8.17 -5.71 6.34
C VAL A 310 -8.67 -5.53 7.79
N ARG A 311 -10.00 -5.51 8.00
CA ARG A 311 -10.61 -5.49 9.34
C ARG A 311 -10.12 -6.62 10.25
N GLU A 312 -9.57 -7.70 9.69
CA GLU A 312 -8.90 -8.75 10.46
C GLU A 312 -7.70 -8.21 11.27
N LEU A 313 -6.94 -7.29 10.69
CA LEU A 313 -5.76 -6.67 11.31
C LEU A 313 -6.04 -5.35 12.03
N GLU A 314 -7.22 -4.76 11.85
CA GLU A 314 -7.60 -3.53 12.54
C GLU A 314 -7.99 -3.85 13.99
N PRO A 315 -7.04 -4.00 14.92
CA PRO A 315 -7.38 -3.99 16.32
C PRO A 315 -7.91 -2.59 16.62
N ILE A 316 -8.79 -2.51 17.59
CA ILE A 316 -9.36 -1.23 18.00
C ILE A 316 -8.20 -0.33 18.42
N ALA A 317 -7.82 0.63 17.56
CA ALA A 317 -6.90 1.70 17.92
C ALA A 317 -7.51 2.46 19.09
N GLY A 318 -6.69 2.75 20.09
CA GLY A 318 -7.10 3.58 21.22
C GLY A 318 -6.79 5.05 20.96
N PRO A 319 -7.24 5.97 21.80
CA PRO A 319 -6.88 7.37 21.69
C PRO A 319 -5.37 7.59 21.83
N ASP A 320 -4.68 6.69 22.55
CA ASP A 320 -3.27 6.83 22.91
C ASP A 320 -2.32 6.00 22.04
N PHE A 321 -2.82 5.20 21.11
CA PHE A 321 -2.00 4.34 20.26
C PHE A 321 -2.69 3.97 18.95
N SER A 322 -1.86 3.61 17.97
CA SER A 322 -2.30 3.04 16.70
C SER A 322 -1.46 1.80 16.34
N PHE A 323 -1.95 1.06 15.36
CA PHE A 323 -1.20 -0.04 14.75
C PHE A 323 -0.70 0.40 13.39
N VAL A 324 0.57 0.15 13.15
CA VAL A 324 1.29 0.70 12.00
C VAL A 324 2.09 -0.41 11.33
N LEU A 325 2.26 -0.27 10.02
CA LEU A 325 3.17 -1.11 9.24
C LEU A 325 4.43 -0.32 8.87
N GLN A 326 5.52 -1.06 8.73
CA GLN A 326 6.76 -0.64 8.08
C GLN A 326 7.24 -1.80 7.20
N GLU A 327 7.96 -1.51 6.12
CA GLU A 327 8.42 -2.56 5.23
C GLU A 327 9.79 -2.24 4.66
N TYR A 328 10.63 -3.28 4.63
CA TYR A 328 11.99 -3.21 4.13
C TYR A 328 12.21 -4.33 3.13
N PHE A 329 12.93 -4.03 2.06
CA PHE A 329 13.24 -4.94 0.98
C PHE A 329 14.73 -5.19 0.96
N VAL A 330 15.14 -6.44 1.07
CA VAL A 330 16.56 -6.80 1.04
C VAL A 330 16.81 -7.94 0.06
N PRO A 331 17.98 -7.98 -0.61
CA PRO A 331 18.34 -9.12 -1.43
C PRO A 331 18.28 -10.42 -0.61
N PRO A 332 17.84 -11.56 -1.18
CA PRO A 332 17.69 -12.80 -0.43
C PRO A 332 18.95 -13.23 0.33
N ALA A 333 20.14 -12.95 -0.22
CA ALA A 333 21.41 -13.24 0.43
C ALA A 333 21.69 -12.39 1.69
N GLN A 334 20.97 -11.30 1.89
CA GLN A 334 21.15 -10.39 3.03
C GLN A 334 20.09 -10.58 4.13
N LEU A 335 19.18 -11.56 3.99
CA LEU A 335 18.07 -11.77 4.92
C LEU A 335 18.55 -11.91 6.36
N GLU A 336 19.48 -12.81 6.65
CA GLU A 336 19.95 -13.08 8.01
C GLU A 336 20.66 -11.86 8.61
N ARG A 337 21.48 -11.17 7.81
CA ARG A 337 22.17 -9.94 8.23
C ARG A 337 21.17 -8.87 8.61
N PHE A 338 20.16 -8.61 7.75
CA PHE A 338 19.15 -7.60 8.04
C PHE A 338 18.27 -7.97 9.24
N VAL A 339 17.89 -9.25 9.39
CA VAL A 339 17.14 -9.72 10.56
C VAL A 339 17.94 -9.57 11.86
N GLY A 340 19.26 -9.77 11.81
CA GLY A 340 20.14 -9.48 12.95
C GLY A 340 20.11 -8.00 13.37
N GLU A 341 20.18 -7.08 12.40
CA GLU A 341 20.03 -5.64 12.66
C GLU A 341 18.61 -5.27 13.14
N LEU A 342 17.57 -5.87 12.54
CA LEU A 342 16.19 -5.71 12.97
C LEU A 342 16.02 -6.11 14.45
N ALA A 343 16.53 -7.26 14.85
CA ALA A 343 16.47 -7.72 16.24
C ALA A 343 17.22 -6.79 17.19
N ARG A 344 18.41 -6.34 16.81
CA ARG A 344 19.25 -5.43 17.61
C ARG A 344 18.57 -4.09 17.80
N LEU A 345 18.14 -3.44 16.71
CA LEU A 345 17.56 -2.11 16.71
C LEU A 345 16.20 -2.08 17.42
N THR A 346 15.31 -3.03 17.12
CA THR A 346 14.01 -3.10 17.79
C THR A 346 14.13 -3.41 19.28
N GLY A 347 15.13 -4.21 19.69
CA GLY A 347 15.47 -4.44 21.09
C GLY A 347 16.01 -3.17 21.77
N GLN A 348 16.93 -2.46 21.13
CA GLN A 348 17.53 -1.22 21.63
C GLN A 348 16.48 -0.12 21.85
N HIS A 349 15.56 0.06 20.91
CA HIS A 349 14.50 1.07 20.97
C HIS A 349 13.22 0.58 21.67
N GLN A 350 13.20 -0.66 22.14
CA GLN A 350 12.02 -1.29 22.78
C GLN A 350 10.76 -1.21 21.89
N ALA A 351 10.93 -1.37 20.58
CA ALA A 351 9.84 -1.33 19.63
C ALA A 351 8.87 -2.50 19.86
N ASN A 352 7.56 -2.22 19.92
CA ASN A 352 6.55 -3.23 20.18
C ASN A 352 6.10 -3.92 18.89
N LEU A 353 6.96 -4.77 18.34
CA LEU A 353 6.62 -5.59 17.18
C LEU A 353 5.64 -6.71 17.56
N ILE A 354 4.63 -6.91 16.72
CA ILE A 354 3.60 -7.93 16.89
C ILE A 354 3.83 -9.09 15.94
N ASN A 355 4.23 -8.77 14.70
CA ASN A 355 4.49 -9.75 13.66
C ASN A 355 5.50 -9.21 12.64
N VAL A 356 6.25 -10.09 12.01
CA VAL A 356 7.04 -9.78 10.82
C VAL A 356 6.73 -10.84 9.76
N SER A 357 6.21 -10.40 8.61
CA SER A 357 5.97 -11.29 7.47
C SER A 357 7.11 -11.16 6.46
N ILE A 358 7.66 -12.29 6.04
CA ILE A 358 8.65 -12.35 4.95
C ILE A 358 7.89 -12.73 3.68
N ARG A 359 8.00 -11.91 2.64
CA ARG A 359 7.44 -12.16 1.32
C ARG A 359 8.56 -12.13 0.29
N HIS A 360 8.35 -12.75 -0.85
CA HIS A 360 9.29 -12.72 -1.95
C HIS A 360 8.74 -11.89 -3.10
N ALA A 361 9.60 -11.13 -3.77
CA ALA A 361 9.25 -10.42 -4.99
C ALA A 361 10.39 -10.47 -6.00
N LYS A 362 10.03 -10.70 -7.26
CA LYS A 362 10.93 -10.51 -8.40
C LYS A 362 11.26 -9.04 -8.59
N ALA A 363 12.31 -8.77 -9.38
CA ALA A 363 12.66 -7.43 -9.78
C ALA A 363 11.51 -6.71 -10.49
N ASP A 364 11.32 -5.45 -10.18
CA ASP A 364 10.39 -4.55 -10.86
C ASP A 364 10.90 -4.26 -12.28
N PRO A 365 10.04 -4.35 -13.31
CA PRO A 365 10.47 -4.23 -14.71
C PRO A 365 10.86 -2.81 -15.16
N GLY A 366 10.75 -1.79 -14.31
CA GLY A 366 11.21 -0.47 -14.71
C GLY A 366 10.53 0.74 -14.09
N SER A 367 9.74 0.61 -13.02
CA SER A 367 9.18 1.77 -12.32
C SER A 367 10.26 2.76 -11.92
N LEU A 368 9.99 4.07 -12.02
CA LEU A 368 10.96 5.10 -11.64
C LEU A 368 11.30 5.04 -10.15
N LEU A 369 10.30 4.74 -9.31
CA LEU A 369 10.45 4.58 -7.87
C LEU A 369 10.31 3.10 -7.46
N ALA A 370 11.01 2.21 -8.18
CA ALA A 370 10.99 0.78 -7.90
C ALA A 370 11.52 0.48 -6.49
N TRP A 371 10.70 -0.14 -5.65
CA TRP A 371 11.13 -0.64 -4.34
C TRP A 371 11.90 -1.97 -4.43
N ALA A 372 11.71 -2.74 -5.52
CA ALA A 372 12.45 -3.97 -5.82
C ALA A 372 13.24 -3.85 -7.13
N PRO A 373 14.38 -3.12 -7.19
CA PRO A 373 15.18 -3.01 -8.41
C PRO A 373 15.86 -4.34 -8.78
N GLN A 374 15.87 -5.29 -7.89
CA GLN A 374 16.36 -6.65 -8.00
C GLN A 374 15.42 -7.58 -7.22
N GLU A 375 15.65 -8.89 -7.30
CA GLU A 375 14.91 -9.84 -6.48
C GLU A 375 15.14 -9.58 -4.98
N VAL A 376 14.05 -9.60 -4.20
CA VAL A 376 14.10 -9.25 -2.77
C VAL A 376 13.23 -10.17 -1.91
N PHE A 377 13.60 -10.25 -0.62
CA PHE A 377 12.65 -10.53 0.44
C PHE A 377 12.14 -9.23 1.02
N ALA A 378 10.83 -9.13 1.14
CA ALA A 378 10.10 -8.02 1.75
C ALA A 378 9.78 -8.39 3.20
N LEU A 379 10.26 -7.61 4.17
CA LEU A 379 9.97 -7.81 5.58
C LEU A 379 8.92 -6.79 6.01
N VAL A 380 7.68 -7.24 6.16
CA VAL A 380 6.53 -6.43 6.59
C VAL A 380 6.42 -6.48 8.10
N LEU A 381 6.75 -5.40 8.76
CA LEU A 381 6.69 -5.25 10.21
C LEU A 381 5.32 -4.71 10.62
N TYR A 382 4.64 -5.39 11.53
CA TYR A 382 3.40 -4.93 12.15
C TYR A 382 3.69 -4.63 13.62
N TYR A 383 3.43 -3.39 14.06
CA TYR A 383 3.76 -2.93 15.39
C TYR A 383 2.74 -1.96 15.97
N ARG A 384 2.73 -1.88 17.30
CA ARG A 384 1.94 -0.91 18.05
C ARG A 384 2.78 0.32 18.33
N GLN A 385 2.24 1.50 18.00
CA GLN A 385 2.87 2.80 18.20
C GLN A 385 1.98 3.68 19.06
N GLY A 386 2.56 4.39 20.03
CA GLY A 386 1.85 5.43 20.77
C GLY A 386 1.64 6.68 19.93
N SER A 387 0.58 7.45 20.26
CA SER A 387 0.17 8.65 19.51
C SER A 387 0.81 9.94 20.01
N SER A 388 1.46 9.94 21.18
CA SER A 388 2.16 11.13 21.72
C SER A 388 3.34 11.54 20.83
N VAL A 389 3.72 12.82 20.88
CA VAL A 389 4.88 13.36 20.13
C VAL A 389 6.14 12.56 20.42
N ALA A 390 6.44 12.30 21.68
CA ALA A 390 7.64 11.57 22.09
C ALA A 390 7.67 10.12 21.55
N GLU A 391 6.52 9.45 21.46
CA GLU A 391 6.44 8.10 20.92
C GLU A 391 6.55 8.07 19.40
N ARG A 392 6.00 9.08 18.72
CA ARG A 392 6.19 9.26 17.27
C ARG A 392 7.65 9.54 16.91
N GLU A 393 8.33 10.41 17.68
CA GLU A 393 9.76 10.71 17.51
C GLU A 393 10.61 9.46 17.73
N ARG A 394 10.29 8.65 18.74
CA ARG A 394 10.95 7.38 19.02
C ARG A 394 10.73 6.38 17.86
N ALA A 395 9.51 6.30 17.33
CA ALA A 395 9.22 5.49 16.15
C ALA A 395 10.00 5.99 14.92
N ALA A 396 10.08 7.29 14.72
CA ALA A 396 10.86 7.89 13.64
C ALA A 396 12.36 7.57 13.77
N ALA A 397 12.91 7.59 14.98
CA ALA A 397 14.32 7.28 15.22
C ALA A 397 14.66 5.84 14.82
N TRP A 398 13.98 4.83 15.39
CA TRP A 398 14.29 3.45 15.05
C TRP A 398 13.94 3.08 13.59
N THR A 399 12.96 3.77 12.99
CA THR A 399 12.65 3.62 11.57
C THR A 399 13.81 4.07 10.68
N ARG A 400 14.42 5.24 10.99
CA ARG A 400 15.61 5.72 10.25
C ARG A 400 16.78 4.77 10.41
N ASP A 401 17.03 4.27 11.61
CA ASP A 401 18.11 3.29 11.85
C ASP A 401 17.89 2.00 11.03
N LEU A 402 16.64 1.53 10.91
CA LEU A 402 16.31 0.36 10.08
C LEU A 402 16.41 0.65 8.58
N ILE A 403 16.09 1.87 8.15
CA ILE A 403 16.30 2.29 6.75
C ILE A 403 17.80 2.23 6.43
N ASP A 404 18.67 2.74 7.30
CA ASP A 404 20.11 2.68 7.12
C ASP A 404 20.62 1.23 7.08
N ALA A 405 20.10 0.37 7.95
CA ALA A 405 20.42 -1.06 7.94
C ALA A 405 19.98 -1.75 6.63
N ALA A 406 18.79 -1.40 6.11
CA ALA A 406 18.33 -1.93 4.82
C ALA A 406 19.20 -1.45 3.66
N LEU A 407 19.55 -0.15 3.63
CA LEU A 407 20.45 0.43 2.63
C LEU A 407 21.85 -0.22 2.69
N ALA A 408 22.39 -0.46 3.90
CA ALA A 408 23.66 -1.16 4.09
C ALA A 408 23.63 -2.62 3.61
N CYS A 409 22.46 -3.21 3.48
CA CYS A 409 22.23 -4.51 2.85
C CYS A 409 21.97 -4.43 1.33
N GLY A 410 22.09 -3.26 0.70
CA GLY A 410 21.73 -3.05 -0.71
C GLY A 410 20.22 -3.12 -0.94
N GLY A 411 19.45 -2.89 0.10
CA GLY A 411 17.99 -2.94 0.12
C GLY A 411 17.34 -1.56 0.02
N ARG A 412 16.02 -1.53 0.27
CA ARG A 412 15.19 -0.33 0.25
C ARG A 412 14.13 -0.40 1.35
N TYR A 413 13.39 0.69 1.54
CA TYR A 413 12.18 0.73 2.35
C TYR A 413 10.97 1.11 1.51
N TYR A 414 9.74 0.93 2.01
CA TYR A 414 8.53 1.19 1.25
C TYR A 414 7.88 2.52 1.63
N LEU A 415 7.51 3.32 0.63
CA LEU A 415 7.04 4.71 0.80
C LEU A 415 5.59 4.89 1.29
N PRO A 416 4.64 3.93 1.26
CA PRO A 416 3.27 4.19 1.71
C PRO A 416 3.11 4.23 3.23
N TYR A 417 4.17 3.97 3.97
CA TYR A 417 4.16 4.02 5.42
C TYR A 417 4.56 5.42 5.95
N GLN A 418 4.85 5.56 7.24
CA GLN A 418 5.16 6.86 7.82
C GLN A 418 6.41 7.48 7.20
N ILE A 419 6.36 8.79 6.94
CA ILE A 419 7.42 9.54 6.27
C ILE A 419 8.49 9.92 7.30
N HIS A 420 9.31 8.95 7.70
CA HIS A 420 10.37 9.14 8.69
C HIS A 420 11.78 9.25 8.09
N ALA A 421 11.96 8.77 6.85
CA ALA A 421 13.26 8.82 6.18
C ALA A 421 13.73 10.27 6.00
N SER A 422 15.03 10.49 6.16
CA SER A 422 15.64 11.72 5.71
C SER A 422 15.63 11.82 4.18
N ARG A 423 15.88 13.01 3.65
CA ARG A 423 15.99 13.20 2.22
C ARG A 423 17.14 12.40 1.61
N GLU A 424 18.26 12.32 2.31
CA GLU A 424 19.43 11.55 1.92
C GLU A 424 19.08 10.06 1.86
N GLN A 425 18.38 9.53 2.86
CA GLN A 425 17.90 8.15 2.88
C GLN A 425 16.92 7.88 1.73
N PHE A 426 15.99 8.83 1.45
CA PHE A 426 15.07 8.71 0.32
C PHE A 426 15.83 8.64 -1.01
N LEU A 427 16.78 9.53 -1.27
CA LEU A 427 17.55 9.55 -2.52
C LEU A 427 18.47 8.33 -2.65
N ALA A 428 19.03 7.83 -1.55
CA ALA A 428 19.82 6.60 -1.53
C ALA A 428 18.94 5.35 -1.83
N ALA A 429 17.73 5.30 -1.28
CA ALA A 429 16.78 4.22 -1.55
C ALA A 429 16.20 4.27 -2.98
N TYR A 430 15.98 5.47 -3.52
CA TYR A 430 15.33 5.70 -4.81
C TYR A 430 16.20 6.58 -5.72
N PRO A 431 17.31 6.06 -6.26
CA PRO A 431 18.30 6.87 -7.03
C PRO A 431 17.71 7.43 -8.33
N ARG A 432 16.59 6.89 -8.84
CA ARG A 432 15.86 7.43 -9.99
C ARG A 432 14.80 8.48 -9.61
N ALA A 433 14.71 8.89 -8.35
CA ALA A 433 13.80 9.97 -7.94
C ALA A 433 14.04 11.29 -8.70
N PRO A 434 15.26 11.70 -9.05
CA PRO A 434 15.48 12.86 -9.92
C PRO A 434 14.81 12.73 -11.31
N GLU A 435 14.78 11.54 -11.92
CA GLU A 435 14.08 11.29 -13.18
C GLU A 435 12.55 11.46 -12.99
N PHE A 436 12.02 10.94 -11.89
CA PHE A 436 10.61 11.13 -11.53
C PHE A 436 10.26 12.61 -11.36
N PHE A 437 11.07 13.39 -10.66
CA PHE A 437 10.84 14.83 -10.48
C PHE A 437 10.98 15.61 -11.79
N ALA A 438 11.91 15.23 -12.66
CA ALA A 438 12.03 15.83 -13.99
C ALA A 438 10.78 15.53 -14.86
N LEU A 439 10.26 14.30 -14.81
CA LEU A 439 9.01 13.95 -15.48
C LEU A 439 7.84 14.74 -14.90
N LYS A 440 7.72 14.83 -13.57
CA LYS A 440 6.70 15.61 -12.90
C LYS A 440 6.73 17.09 -13.33
N GLN A 441 7.90 17.70 -13.40
CA GLN A 441 8.05 19.09 -13.83
C GLN A 441 7.54 19.32 -15.28
N ARG A 442 7.70 18.32 -16.16
CA ARG A 442 7.20 18.42 -17.55
C ARG A 442 5.68 18.30 -17.64
N VAL A 443 5.05 17.40 -16.83
CA VAL A 443 3.61 17.12 -16.95
C VAL A 443 2.75 17.83 -15.92
N ASP A 444 3.37 18.39 -14.89
CA ASP A 444 2.72 19.17 -13.83
C ASP A 444 3.62 20.34 -13.40
N PRO A 445 3.87 21.31 -14.32
CA PRO A 445 4.81 22.42 -14.09
C PRO A 445 4.33 23.36 -12.95
N ALA A 446 3.04 23.37 -12.64
CA ALA A 446 2.48 24.14 -11.55
C ALA A 446 2.49 23.40 -10.20
N TYR A 447 3.03 22.18 -10.17
CA TYR A 447 3.03 21.32 -8.98
C TYR A 447 1.63 21.17 -8.35
N LYS A 448 0.65 20.93 -9.19
CA LYS A 448 -0.75 20.83 -8.82
C LYS A 448 -1.05 19.56 -8.03
N PHE A 449 -0.54 18.41 -8.48
CA PHE A 449 -0.71 17.13 -7.80
C PHE A 449 0.24 17.00 -6.61
N ARG A 450 -0.31 17.07 -5.41
CA ARG A 450 0.43 17.13 -4.15
C ARG A 450 -0.12 16.17 -3.11
N ASN A 451 0.76 15.75 -2.23
CA ASN A 451 0.46 15.08 -0.99
C ASN A 451 1.65 15.23 -0.03
N ARG A 452 1.49 14.83 1.22
CA ARG A 452 2.55 15.00 2.23
C ARG A 452 3.88 14.32 1.85
N LEU A 453 3.87 13.20 1.13
CA LEU A 453 5.10 12.54 0.67
C LEU A 453 5.91 13.45 -0.26
N TRP A 454 5.25 14.00 -1.29
CA TRP A 454 5.90 14.86 -2.26
C TRP A 454 6.27 16.22 -1.68
N ASP A 455 5.46 16.76 -0.78
CA ASP A 455 5.79 17.99 -0.07
C ASP A 455 7.04 17.83 0.81
N THR A 456 7.28 16.61 1.33
CA THR A 456 8.46 16.31 2.14
C THR A 456 9.73 16.14 1.29
N TYR A 457 9.64 15.49 0.11
CA TYR A 457 10.82 15.11 -0.66
C TYR A 457 11.07 15.96 -1.91
N LEU A 458 10.29 17.01 -2.12
CA LEU A 458 10.49 17.95 -3.22
C LEU A 458 11.93 18.49 -3.26
N PRO A 459 12.60 18.53 -4.45
CA PRO A 459 13.95 19.11 -4.57
C PRO A 459 14.01 20.55 -4.08
N PRO A 460 15.03 20.95 -3.26
CA PRO A 460 15.26 22.34 -2.91
C PRO A 460 15.64 23.12 -4.17
N GLY A 461 15.08 24.33 -4.34
CA GLY A 461 15.36 25.20 -5.51
C GLY A 461 14.60 24.82 -6.78
N ALA A 462 13.67 23.88 -6.74
CA ALA A 462 12.68 23.78 -7.78
C ALA A 462 11.87 25.10 -7.75
N ASP A 463 11.92 25.88 -8.85
CA ASP A 463 11.17 27.11 -9.07
C ASP A 463 9.66 26.80 -9.28
N TRP A 464 9.11 25.99 -8.37
CA TRP A 464 7.67 25.78 -8.34
C TRP A 464 7.05 26.87 -7.50
N PRO A 465 5.95 27.46 -7.94
CA PRO A 465 5.30 28.48 -7.15
C PRO A 465 4.84 27.87 -5.83
N LEU A 466 5.65 28.01 -4.79
CA LEU A 466 5.24 27.83 -3.40
C LEU A 466 4.29 28.98 -3.06
N ALA A 467 3.14 29.03 -3.74
CA ALA A 467 2.13 29.98 -3.42
C ALA A 467 1.32 29.44 -2.26
N MET A 468 1.73 29.80 -1.06
CA MET A 468 0.86 30.49 -0.08
C MET A 468 1.73 30.84 1.14
N PRO A 469 1.84 32.09 1.54
CA PRO A 469 2.52 32.41 2.78
C PRO A 469 1.69 31.85 3.94
N HIS A 470 2.37 31.12 4.81
CA HIS A 470 1.85 30.88 6.16
C HIS A 470 1.52 32.22 6.78
N ARG A 471 0.25 32.59 6.83
CA ARG A 471 -0.20 33.62 7.76
C ARG A 471 -0.09 32.99 9.16
N SER A 472 0.97 33.33 9.84
CA SER A 472 1.05 33.21 11.30
C SER A 472 -0.19 33.85 11.91
N LEU A 473 -0.98 33.08 12.62
CA LEU A 473 -1.85 33.51 13.70
C LEU A 473 -1.40 32.79 14.96
#